data_b7c25cf0d9d167ca002035ecd11c4660
#
_entry.id   b7c25cf0d9d167ca002035ecd11c4660
#
_cell.length_a   1.000
_cell.length_b   1.000
_cell.length_c   1.000
_cell.angle_alpha   90.00
_cell.angle_beta   90.00
_cell.angle_gamma   90.00
#
_symmetry.space_group_name_H-M   'P 1'
#
loop_
_entity.id
_entity.type
_entity.pdbx_description
1 polymer ?
#
loop_
_entity_poly.entity_id
_entity_poly.type
_entity_poly.pdbx_seq_one_letter_code
_entity_poly.pdbx_strand_id
1 'polypeptide(L)'
;MTEIKRRSILQSFSALAVGSAALMKTGSLQAARDEVNQSVDGWPDMQYQTLGKTGFEGSRLVFGCGAALSAGQANDLLEPALESGINVFDVGYRNYYKDAEENLAPFLKKHDDKIFTISKANPEVDLEWDEEVDTATARQAASNWSTFLDQSLSELGVEHLDAYYVMAGNNVSLIKNDEMYEAFLTAKQAGKVDHWGVSTHQNAEKLLLAMAETGRYALAQIAITPAGWYDWIDKGILDDGKAMTDLRDVLDTARAAGIGLIGMKAGRYLAGRRFLGWGNPDAFDEYYEKDLLQARLTSFQRSYAYVLAHGLDAVNADMQSWQHLRENHYATTEVTRQFFV
;
A
#
# COMPACT_ATOMS: atom_id res chain seq x y z
N MET A 1 -22.60 -34.56 10.21
CA MET A 1 -22.22 -34.36 11.61
C MET A 1 -20.73 -34.54 11.72
N THR A 2 -20.00 -33.45 11.75
CA THR A 2 -18.69 -33.37 12.46
C THR A 2 -18.34 -31.89 12.56
N GLU A 3 -18.44 -31.35 13.75
CA GLU A 3 -18.02 -30.02 14.13
C GLU A 3 -16.52 -29.87 13.92
N ILE A 4 -16.10 -28.90 13.10
CA ILE A 4 -14.72 -28.42 13.09
C ILE A 4 -14.69 -27.12 13.90
N LYS A 5 -14.13 -27.22 15.09
CA LYS A 5 -13.94 -26.13 16.05
C LYS A 5 -13.05 -25.04 15.46
N ARG A 6 -13.63 -23.86 15.31
CA ARG A 6 -12.89 -22.60 15.16
C ARG A 6 -12.16 -22.27 16.46
N ARG A 7 -10.83 -22.28 16.45
CA ARG A 7 -10.02 -21.69 17.52
C ARG A 7 -8.85 -20.92 16.92
N SER A 8 -8.94 -19.59 17.14
CA SER A 8 -7.84 -18.65 17.39
C SER A 8 -6.58 -18.77 16.52
N ILE A 9 -6.46 -17.93 15.51
CA ILE A 9 -5.17 -17.50 14.96
C ILE A 9 -4.74 -16.21 15.68
N LEU A 10 -4.47 -16.35 16.95
CA LEU A 10 -3.77 -15.35 17.77
C LEU A 10 -2.86 -16.14 18.72
N GLN A 11 -1.65 -16.42 18.27
CA GLN A 11 -0.47 -16.75 19.08
C GLN A 11 0.50 -17.62 18.26
N SER A 12 1.53 -17.02 17.72
CA SER A 12 2.85 -17.65 17.53
C SER A 12 3.81 -16.68 16.84
N PHE A 13 4.25 -15.66 17.56
CA PHE A 13 5.54 -15.04 17.29
C PHE A 13 6.32 -15.04 18.60
N SER A 14 7.06 -16.11 18.83
CA SER A 14 8.12 -16.13 19.83
C SER A 14 9.34 -16.83 19.22
N ALA A 15 10.40 -16.06 19.11
CA ALA A 15 11.81 -16.41 19.19
C ALA A 15 12.33 -17.65 18.43
N LEU A 16 13.18 -17.38 17.45
CA LEU A 16 14.37 -18.18 17.18
C LEU A 16 15.48 -17.23 16.66
N ALA A 17 16.15 -16.59 17.59
CA ALA A 17 17.50 -16.10 17.39
C ALA A 17 18.44 -17.19 17.93
N VAL A 18 19.27 -17.78 17.06
CA VAL A 18 20.65 -18.22 17.36
C VAL A 18 21.22 -18.96 16.13
N GLY A 19 22.33 -18.44 15.60
CA GLY A 19 23.38 -19.26 15.00
C GLY A 19 23.46 -19.33 13.49
N SER A 20 24.15 -18.37 12.84
CA SER A 20 25.01 -18.63 11.67
C SER A 20 25.94 -17.41 11.46
N ALA A 21 26.95 -17.29 12.29
CA ALA A 21 28.07 -16.39 12.07
C ALA A 21 29.18 -17.17 11.36
N ALA A 22 29.25 -17.16 10.04
CA ALA A 22 30.46 -17.45 9.26
C ALA A 22 30.21 -17.55 7.74
N LEU A 23 29.64 -16.49 7.08
CA LEU A 23 29.77 -16.30 5.61
C LEU A 23 29.36 -14.90 5.17
N MET A 24 29.54 -13.88 6.04
CA MET A 24 29.25 -12.48 5.75
C MET A 24 30.47 -11.60 6.01
N LYS A 25 31.51 -11.72 5.22
CA LYS A 25 32.68 -10.83 5.37
C LYS A 25 32.99 -9.91 4.16
N THR A 26 32.24 -9.96 3.09
CA THR A 26 32.41 -9.01 1.98
C THR A 26 31.23 -8.07 1.77
N GLY A 27 30.02 -8.40 2.22
CA GLY A 27 28.85 -7.51 2.24
C GLY A 27 28.87 -6.48 3.37
N SER A 28 29.56 -6.76 4.49
CA SER A 28 29.55 -5.93 5.67
C SER A 28 30.35 -4.63 5.55
N LEU A 29 31.34 -4.57 4.67
CA LEU A 29 32.14 -3.34 4.45
C LEU A 29 31.46 -2.35 3.50
N GLN A 30 30.62 -2.83 2.58
CA GLN A 30 29.83 -1.98 1.71
C GLN A 30 28.62 -1.43 2.48
N ALA A 31 27.89 -2.31 3.21
CA ALA A 31 26.80 -1.90 4.09
C ALA A 31 27.26 -0.91 5.17
N ALA A 32 28.43 -1.14 5.79
CA ALA A 32 28.99 -0.21 6.79
C ALA A 32 29.49 1.11 6.18
N ARG A 33 29.81 1.15 4.88
CA ARG A 33 30.15 2.40 4.16
C ARG A 33 28.88 3.17 3.77
N ASP A 34 27.79 2.47 3.46
CA ASP A 34 26.50 3.08 3.14
C ASP A 34 25.78 3.61 4.40
N GLU A 35 26.05 3.06 5.59
CA GLU A 35 25.60 3.62 6.87
C GLU A 35 26.27 4.92 7.28
N VAL A 36 27.46 5.23 6.75
CA VAL A 36 28.24 6.43 7.11
C VAL A 36 27.84 7.66 6.28
N ASN A 37 27.10 7.50 5.20
CA ASN A 37 26.68 8.60 4.33
C ASN A 37 25.22 8.45 3.91
N GLN A 38 24.29 8.49 4.87
CA GLN A 38 22.85 8.47 4.63
C GLN A 38 22.41 9.85 4.09
N SER A 39 22.72 10.13 2.83
CA SER A 39 22.28 11.32 2.12
C SER A 39 21.53 10.92 0.85
N VAL A 40 20.47 11.64 0.54
CA VAL A 40 19.73 11.53 -0.72
C VAL A 40 20.38 12.36 -1.85
N ASP A 41 21.48 13.04 -1.57
CA ASP A 41 22.19 13.85 -2.54
C ASP A 41 22.62 13.04 -3.76
N GLY A 42 22.27 13.54 -4.94
CA GLY A 42 22.59 12.88 -6.21
C GLY A 42 21.70 11.69 -6.56
N TRP A 43 20.62 11.46 -5.82
CA TRP A 43 19.59 10.54 -6.27
C TRP A 43 18.86 11.11 -7.49
N PRO A 44 18.36 10.27 -8.42
CA PRO A 44 17.52 10.74 -9.52
C PRO A 44 16.26 11.42 -8.99
N ASP A 45 15.72 12.37 -9.74
CA ASP A 45 14.50 13.08 -9.36
C ASP A 45 13.29 12.14 -9.26
N MET A 46 12.48 12.32 -8.19
CA MET A 46 11.22 11.62 -8.02
C MET A 46 10.24 12.00 -9.14
N GLN A 47 9.50 11.03 -9.65
CA GLN A 47 8.36 11.29 -10.52
C GLN A 47 7.09 11.50 -9.72
N TYR A 48 6.23 12.39 -10.23
CA TYR A 48 4.94 12.70 -9.66
C TYR A 48 3.81 12.37 -10.63
N GLN A 49 2.64 12.09 -10.09
CA GLN A 49 1.41 11.84 -10.84
C GLN A 49 0.23 12.38 -10.07
N THR A 50 -0.71 13.02 -10.76
CA THR A 50 -1.97 13.43 -10.13
C THR A 50 -2.72 12.20 -9.61
N LEU A 51 -3.03 12.16 -8.33
CA LEU A 51 -3.72 11.06 -7.67
C LEU A 51 -5.24 11.16 -7.88
N GLY A 52 -5.70 10.74 -9.06
CA GLY A 52 -7.12 10.77 -9.44
C GLY A 52 -7.76 12.15 -9.25
N LYS A 53 -9.00 12.18 -8.78
CA LYS A 53 -9.74 13.43 -8.54
C LYS A 53 -9.38 14.16 -7.24
N THR A 54 -8.35 13.71 -6.52
CA THR A 54 -7.81 14.49 -5.39
C THR A 54 -7.17 15.79 -5.87
N GLY A 55 -6.65 15.79 -7.10
CA GLY A 55 -5.88 16.92 -7.67
C GLY A 55 -4.48 17.06 -7.08
N PHE A 56 -4.07 16.20 -6.15
CA PHE A 56 -2.74 16.23 -5.54
C PHE A 56 -1.70 15.60 -6.47
N GLU A 57 -0.59 16.30 -6.69
CA GLU A 57 0.59 15.78 -7.41
C GLU A 57 1.42 14.92 -6.44
N GLY A 58 1.05 13.64 -6.34
CA GLY A 58 1.69 12.66 -5.46
C GLY A 58 2.91 12.03 -6.07
N SER A 59 3.92 11.75 -5.23
CA SER A 59 5.08 10.94 -5.61
C SER A 59 4.64 9.56 -6.06
N ARG A 60 5.27 9.03 -7.11
CA ARG A 60 4.97 7.68 -7.60
C ARG A 60 5.43 6.56 -6.65
N LEU A 61 6.19 6.90 -5.62
CA LEU A 61 6.46 6.07 -4.46
C LEU A 61 5.70 6.61 -3.25
N VAL A 62 4.89 5.77 -2.61
CA VAL A 62 4.22 6.03 -1.35
C VAL A 62 5.01 5.38 -0.22
N PHE A 63 5.30 6.10 0.85
CA PHE A 63 5.92 5.52 2.04
C PHE A 63 4.87 4.73 2.84
N GLY A 64 5.01 3.40 2.83
CA GLY A 64 4.15 2.50 3.60
C GLY A 64 4.52 2.50 5.08
N CYS A 65 3.87 3.35 5.85
CA CYS A 65 4.13 3.55 7.27
C CYS A 65 3.64 2.39 8.16
N GLY A 66 2.63 1.63 7.73
CA GLY A 66 1.97 0.65 8.59
C GLY A 66 2.92 -0.32 9.28
N ALA A 67 3.47 -1.29 8.53
CA ALA A 67 4.42 -2.25 9.11
C ALA A 67 5.77 -1.60 9.45
N ALA A 68 6.19 -0.59 8.68
CA ALA A 68 7.46 0.10 8.87
C ALA A 68 7.53 0.84 10.22
N LEU A 69 6.43 1.41 10.68
CA LEU A 69 6.38 2.19 11.92
C LEU A 69 5.72 1.46 13.10
N SER A 70 5.16 0.27 12.91
CA SER A 70 4.38 -0.42 13.95
C SER A 70 5.11 -0.66 15.28
N ALA A 71 6.44 -0.63 15.27
CA ALA A 71 7.31 -0.68 16.46
C ALA A 71 8.42 0.39 16.40
N GLY A 72 8.24 1.44 15.59
CA GLY A 72 9.17 2.56 15.45
C GLY A 72 10.47 2.26 14.71
N GLN A 73 10.60 1.09 14.07
CA GLN A 73 11.86 0.63 13.47
C GLN A 73 12.32 1.44 12.25
N ALA A 74 11.43 2.20 11.62
CA ALA A 74 11.73 3.01 10.44
C ALA A 74 11.50 4.52 10.65
N ASN A 75 11.37 4.98 11.89
CA ASN A 75 11.14 6.40 12.18
C ASN A 75 12.25 7.30 11.58
N ASP A 76 13.49 6.83 11.60
CA ASP A 76 14.64 7.57 11.08
C ASP A 76 14.64 7.69 9.54
N LEU A 77 13.75 6.97 8.84
CA LEU A 77 13.64 7.03 7.37
C LEU A 77 12.64 8.08 6.88
N LEU A 78 11.80 8.64 7.75
CA LEU A 78 10.75 9.59 7.36
C LEU A 78 11.30 10.89 6.77
N GLU A 79 12.27 11.52 7.45
CA GLU A 79 12.91 12.73 6.95
C GLU A 79 13.68 12.47 5.63
N PRO A 80 14.55 11.45 5.51
CA PRO A 80 15.18 11.11 4.23
C PRO A 80 14.18 10.78 3.11
N ALA A 81 13.06 10.15 3.43
CA ALA A 81 12.01 9.86 2.45
C ALA A 81 11.43 11.16 1.88
N LEU A 82 11.08 12.12 2.74
CA LEU A 82 10.62 13.44 2.32
C LEU A 82 11.68 14.20 1.51
N GLU A 83 12.94 14.20 1.98
CA GLU A 83 14.06 14.81 1.27
C GLU A 83 14.31 14.20 -0.11
N SER A 84 14.02 12.90 -0.28
CA SER A 84 14.10 12.22 -1.59
C SER A 84 12.94 12.55 -2.53
N GLY A 85 11.96 13.35 -2.09
CA GLY A 85 10.81 13.77 -2.89
C GLY A 85 9.55 12.93 -2.67
N ILE A 86 9.55 11.96 -1.74
CA ILE A 86 8.33 11.25 -1.35
C ILE A 86 7.44 12.22 -0.58
N ASN A 87 6.21 12.46 -1.09
CA ASN A 87 5.24 13.35 -0.47
C ASN A 87 3.88 12.69 -0.17
N VAL A 88 3.80 11.34 -0.27
CA VAL A 88 2.62 10.57 0.09
C VAL A 88 3.00 9.53 1.15
N PHE A 89 2.32 9.57 2.30
CA PHE A 89 2.56 8.70 3.44
C PHE A 89 1.29 7.95 3.79
N ASP A 90 1.35 6.61 3.83
CA ASP A 90 0.21 5.73 4.03
C ASP A 90 0.39 4.92 5.32
N VAL A 91 -0.52 5.10 6.26
CA VAL A 91 -0.56 4.41 7.55
C VAL A 91 -1.87 3.65 7.73
N GLY A 92 -2.25 3.29 8.92
CA GLY A 92 -3.55 2.73 9.25
C GLY A 92 -3.69 2.48 10.75
N TYR A 93 -4.93 2.24 11.14
CA TYR A 93 -5.39 2.25 12.52
C TYR A 93 -4.69 1.22 13.44
N ARG A 94 -4.70 1.51 14.72
CA ARG A 94 -4.02 0.77 15.80
C ARG A 94 -4.36 -0.71 15.85
N ASN A 95 -5.62 -1.10 15.64
CA ASN A 95 -6.03 -2.50 15.76
C ASN A 95 -5.25 -3.42 14.80
N TYR A 96 -4.74 -2.88 13.70
CA TYR A 96 -3.93 -3.63 12.73
C TYR A 96 -2.44 -3.27 12.78
N TYR A 97 -2.10 -1.98 12.85
CA TYR A 97 -0.72 -1.51 12.74
C TYR A 97 -0.11 -1.02 14.07
N LYS A 98 -0.78 -1.30 15.19
CA LYS A 98 -0.29 -0.97 16.55
C LYS A 98 0.03 0.54 16.69
N ASP A 99 1.28 0.86 17.00
CA ASP A 99 1.72 2.22 17.31
C ASP A 99 2.16 3.02 16.07
N ALA A 100 1.82 2.55 14.85
CA ALA A 100 2.29 3.18 13.61
C ALA A 100 1.81 4.64 13.46
N GLU A 101 0.56 4.93 13.81
CA GLU A 101 0.01 6.29 13.77
C GLU A 101 0.69 7.19 14.80
N GLU A 102 0.87 6.74 16.04
CA GLU A 102 1.59 7.49 17.09
C GLU A 102 3.06 7.73 16.70
N ASN A 103 3.71 6.75 16.05
CA ASN A 103 5.09 6.88 15.58
C ASN A 103 5.24 7.83 14.38
N LEU A 104 4.18 8.03 13.60
CA LEU A 104 4.14 9.01 12.50
C LEU A 104 3.88 10.44 12.99
N ALA A 105 3.14 10.62 14.10
CA ALA A 105 2.67 11.90 14.59
C ALA A 105 3.78 12.99 14.75
N PRO A 106 4.98 12.71 15.29
CA PRO A 106 6.03 13.73 15.39
C PRO A 106 6.51 14.27 14.04
N PHE A 107 6.47 13.44 13.00
CA PHE A 107 6.80 13.81 11.63
C PHE A 107 5.71 14.68 11.01
N LEU A 108 4.44 14.29 11.14
CA LEU A 108 3.30 15.07 10.65
C LEU A 108 3.29 16.48 11.25
N LYS A 109 3.51 16.60 12.54
CA LYS A 109 3.57 17.90 13.22
C LYS A 109 4.53 18.91 12.58
N LYS A 110 5.55 18.42 11.86
CA LYS A 110 6.54 19.27 11.19
C LYS A 110 6.25 19.51 9.71
N HIS A 111 5.54 18.59 9.06
CA HIS A 111 5.52 18.49 7.61
C HIS A 111 4.13 18.32 6.99
N ASP A 112 3.05 18.40 7.78
CA ASP A 112 1.68 18.20 7.35
C ASP A 112 1.28 19.06 6.13
N ASP A 113 1.81 20.27 6.03
CA ASP A 113 1.60 21.21 4.93
C ASP A 113 2.28 20.82 3.60
N LYS A 114 3.13 19.78 3.59
CA LYS A 114 3.97 19.38 2.46
C LYS A 114 3.66 18.00 1.92
N ILE A 115 2.83 17.25 2.62
CA ILE A 115 2.59 15.83 2.35
C ILE A 115 1.11 15.52 2.22
N PHE A 116 0.82 14.41 1.57
CA PHE A 116 -0.51 13.82 1.49
C PHE A 116 -0.55 12.61 2.42
N THR A 117 -1.34 12.70 3.48
CA THR A 117 -1.45 11.67 4.49
C THR A 117 -2.68 10.80 4.29
N ILE A 118 -2.46 9.50 4.17
CA ILE A 118 -3.50 8.49 4.04
C ILE A 118 -3.53 7.65 5.32
N SER A 119 -4.71 7.52 5.95
CA SER A 119 -4.92 6.46 6.92
C SER A 119 -6.13 5.60 6.55
N LYS A 120 -6.42 4.56 7.32
CA LYS A 120 -7.44 3.57 7.00
C LYS A 120 -7.83 2.72 8.20
N ALA A 121 -9.09 2.28 8.23
CA ALA A 121 -9.56 1.28 9.18
C ALA A 121 -10.46 0.23 8.52
N ASN A 122 -10.38 -1.00 9.01
CA ASN A 122 -11.39 -2.02 8.74
C ASN A 122 -12.64 -1.70 9.56
N PRO A 123 -13.83 -1.62 8.95
CA PRO A 123 -15.06 -1.35 9.68
C PRO A 123 -15.49 -2.48 10.64
N GLU A 124 -14.71 -3.58 10.70
CA GLU A 124 -14.87 -4.70 11.65
C GLU A 124 -16.29 -5.30 11.67
N VAL A 125 -16.84 -5.49 10.49
CA VAL A 125 -18.04 -6.30 10.24
C VAL A 125 -17.65 -7.56 9.50
N ASP A 126 -18.27 -8.69 9.87
CA ASP A 126 -17.99 -10.01 9.25
C ASP A 126 -18.91 -10.17 8.05
N LEU A 127 -18.34 -10.06 6.85
CA LEU A 127 -19.05 -10.12 5.57
C LEU A 127 -18.29 -10.96 4.58
N GLU A 128 -19.00 -11.85 3.89
CA GLU A 128 -18.44 -12.52 2.70
C GLU A 128 -18.39 -11.55 1.50
N TRP A 129 -17.54 -11.81 0.54
CA TRP A 129 -17.27 -10.86 -0.55
C TRP A 129 -18.46 -10.52 -1.43
N ASP A 130 -19.34 -11.49 -1.65
CA ASP A 130 -20.54 -11.38 -2.51
C ASP A 130 -21.85 -11.30 -1.68
N GLU A 131 -21.74 -11.12 -0.35
CA GLU A 131 -22.90 -11.01 0.54
C GLU A 131 -23.57 -9.64 0.37
N GLU A 132 -24.91 -9.64 0.25
CA GLU A 132 -25.69 -8.41 0.32
C GLU A 132 -25.75 -7.88 1.74
N VAL A 133 -25.37 -6.63 1.94
CA VAL A 133 -25.28 -5.99 3.24
C VAL A 133 -26.63 -5.38 3.61
N ASP A 134 -27.20 -5.82 4.72
CA ASP A 134 -28.39 -5.17 5.27
C ASP A 134 -28.10 -3.81 5.90
N THR A 135 -29.13 -2.99 6.07
CA THR A 135 -29.02 -1.64 6.60
C THR A 135 -28.44 -1.59 8.02
N ALA A 136 -28.72 -2.58 8.87
CA ALA A 136 -28.22 -2.59 10.25
C ALA A 136 -26.71 -2.85 10.27
N THR A 137 -26.23 -3.81 9.48
CA THR A 137 -24.82 -4.11 9.30
C THR A 137 -24.08 -2.94 8.67
N ALA A 138 -24.65 -2.29 7.64
CA ALA A 138 -24.07 -1.11 7.02
C ALA A 138 -23.92 0.07 7.99
N ARG A 139 -24.94 0.33 8.83
CA ARG A 139 -24.87 1.34 9.89
C ARG A 139 -23.81 1.03 10.92
N GLN A 140 -23.68 -0.24 11.31
CA GLN A 140 -22.62 -0.65 12.23
C GLN A 140 -21.24 -0.41 11.61
N ALA A 141 -21.05 -0.79 10.36
CA ALA A 141 -19.80 -0.56 9.62
C ALA A 141 -19.47 0.94 9.54
N ALA A 142 -20.44 1.78 9.20
CA ALA A 142 -20.30 3.24 9.12
C ALA A 142 -19.94 3.86 10.49
N SER A 143 -20.60 3.40 11.57
CA SER A 143 -20.32 3.85 12.94
C SER A 143 -18.90 3.46 13.38
N ASN A 144 -18.49 2.22 13.13
CA ASN A 144 -17.15 1.74 13.46
C ASN A 144 -16.08 2.52 12.67
N TRP A 145 -16.26 2.68 11.35
CA TRP A 145 -15.35 3.44 10.50
C TRP A 145 -15.17 4.88 10.98
N SER A 146 -16.28 5.56 11.35
CA SER A 146 -16.24 6.92 11.89
C SER A 146 -15.52 7.00 13.23
N THR A 147 -15.73 6.02 14.12
CA THR A 147 -15.05 5.92 15.41
C THR A 147 -13.54 5.73 15.23
N PHE A 148 -13.14 4.88 14.30
CA PHE A 148 -11.73 4.66 14.00
C PHE A 148 -11.08 5.85 13.31
N LEU A 149 -11.82 6.63 12.50
CA LEU A 149 -11.31 7.90 11.98
C LEU A 149 -10.96 8.86 13.12
N ASP A 150 -11.86 9.02 14.08
CA ASP A 150 -11.63 9.90 15.25
C ASP A 150 -10.44 9.41 16.09
N GLN A 151 -10.27 8.11 16.24
CA GLN A 151 -9.13 7.53 16.91
C GLN A 151 -7.84 7.79 16.13
N SER A 152 -7.82 7.56 14.82
CA SER A 152 -6.65 7.81 13.95
C SER A 152 -6.22 9.28 14.01
N LEU A 153 -7.16 10.24 13.93
CA LEU A 153 -6.86 11.67 14.08
C LEU A 153 -6.20 11.97 15.43
N SER A 154 -6.71 11.38 16.51
CA SER A 154 -6.14 11.53 17.85
C SER A 154 -4.74 10.95 17.97
N GLU A 155 -4.47 9.76 17.43
CA GLU A 155 -3.19 9.09 17.49
C GLU A 155 -2.12 9.78 16.61
N LEU A 156 -2.52 10.26 15.44
CA LEU A 156 -1.68 11.07 14.55
C LEU A 156 -1.45 12.49 15.08
N GLY A 157 -2.28 12.96 16.05
CA GLY A 157 -2.20 14.31 16.60
C GLY A 157 -2.56 15.40 15.61
N VAL A 158 -3.47 15.10 14.66
CA VAL A 158 -3.97 16.02 13.63
C VAL A 158 -5.48 16.15 13.70
N GLU A 159 -6.03 17.24 13.17
CA GLU A 159 -7.49 17.45 13.10
C GLU A 159 -8.07 17.01 11.74
N HIS A 160 -7.21 16.77 10.75
CA HIS A 160 -7.57 16.50 9.37
C HIS A 160 -6.63 15.46 8.74
N LEU A 161 -7.15 14.67 7.79
CA LEU A 161 -6.43 13.76 6.89
C LEU A 161 -6.81 14.06 5.45
N ASP A 162 -5.85 13.96 4.53
CA ASP A 162 -6.14 14.11 3.10
C ASP A 162 -7.04 12.98 2.61
N ALA A 163 -6.79 11.75 3.03
CA ALA A 163 -7.62 10.60 2.68
C ALA A 163 -7.78 9.59 3.83
N TYR A 164 -8.98 9.00 3.92
CA TYR A 164 -9.24 7.90 4.84
C TYR A 164 -9.98 6.76 4.14
N TYR A 165 -9.42 5.55 4.22
CA TYR A 165 -9.92 4.41 3.45
C TYR A 165 -10.79 3.46 4.28
N VAL A 166 -11.68 2.77 3.58
CA VAL A 166 -12.22 1.48 4.05
C VAL A 166 -11.13 0.43 3.82
N MET A 167 -10.50 -0.04 4.90
CA MET A 167 -9.44 -1.05 4.85
C MET A 167 -10.04 -2.45 4.74
N ALA A 168 -9.42 -3.30 3.92
CA ALA A 168 -9.92 -4.63 3.59
C ALA A 168 -11.37 -4.60 3.09
N GLY A 169 -11.72 -3.54 2.34
CA GLY A 169 -13.02 -3.37 1.74
C GLY A 169 -13.22 -4.36 0.61
N ASN A 170 -13.49 -5.64 0.92
CA ASN A 170 -13.60 -6.73 -0.06
C ASN A 170 -15.04 -7.00 -0.51
N ASN A 171 -16.05 -6.44 0.18
CA ASN A 171 -17.47 -6.64 -0.11
C ASN A 171 -18.02 -5.52 -0.98
N VAL A 172 -18.59 -5.88 -2.14
CA VAL A 172 -19.11 -4.92 -3.14
C VAL A 172 -20.34 -4.17 -2.62
N SER A 173 -21.26 -4.87 -1.93
CA SER A 173 -22.49 -4.29 -1.41
C SER A 173 -22.17 -3.20 -0.34
N LEU A 174 -21.20 -3.44 0.54
CA LEU A 174 -20.75 -2.46 1.53
C LEU A 174 -20.13 -1.23 0.86
N ILE A 175 -19.28 -1.41 -0.18
CA ILE A 175 -18.65 -0.30 -0.88
C ILE A 175 -19.65 0.56 -1.64
N LYS A 176 -20.76 0.00 -2.12
CA LYS A 176 -21.85 0.73 -2.76
C LYS A 176 -22.86 1.35 -1.78
N ASN A 177 -22.77 0.99 -0.50
CA ASN A 177 -23.81 1.32 0.50
C ASN A 177 -23.85 2.81 0.84
N ASP A 178 -25.08 3.36 0.92
CA ASP A 178 -25.31 4.78 1.20
C ASP A 178 -24.96 5.14 2.66
N GLU A 179 -25.16 4.25 3.64
CA GLU A 179 -24.82 4.52 5.05
C GLU A 179 -23.30 4.77 5.22
N MET A 180 -22.46 4.02 4.50
CA MET A 180 -21.01 4.24 4.47
C MET A 180 -20.66 5.59 3.83
N TYR A 181 -21.33 5.93 2.73
CA TYR A 181 -21.09 7.19 2.03
C TYR A 181 -21.53 8.41 2.85
N GLU A 182 -22.67 8.35 3.52
CA GLU A 182 -23.15 9.40 4.41
C GLU A 182 -22.22 9.62 5.63
N ALA A 183 -21.61 8.54 6.16
CA ALA A 183 -20.59 8.66 7.19
C ALA A 183 -19.36 9.43 6.68
N PHE A 184 -18.89 9.11 5.46
CA PHE A 184 -17.81 9.88 4.83
C PHE A 184 -18.19 11.35 4.61
N LEU A 185 -19.39 11.63 4.08
CA LEU A 185 -19.84 13.02 3.84
C LEU A 185 -19.92 13.81 5.16
N THR A 186 -20.37 13.17 6.23
CA THR A 186 -20.42 13.76 7.58
C THR A 186 -19.01 14.11 8.08
N ALA A 187 -18.06 13.17 7.93
CA ALA A 187 -16.66 13.40 8.31
C ALA A 187 -16.02 14.51 7.48
N LYS A 188 -16.28 14.54 6.17
CA LYS A 188 -15.80 15.58 5.26
C LYS A 188 -16.37 16.96 5.62
N GLN A 189 -17.68 17.04 5.88
CA GLN A 189 -18.32 18.29 6.29
C GLN A 189 -17.78 18.79 7.64
N ALA A 190 -17.37 17.90 8.52
CA ALA A 190 -16.73 18.22 9.78
C ALA A 190 -15.25 18.64 9.62
N GLY A 191 -14.69 18.61 8.42
CA GLY A 191 -13.29 18.97 8.12
C GLY A 191 -12.28 17.91 8.56
N LYS A 192 -12.72 16.66 8.82
CA LYS A 192 -11.87 15.58 9.31
C LYS A 192 -11.10 14.87 8.18
N VAL A 193 -11.65 14.87 6.98
CA VAL A 193 -11.08 14.17 5.81
C VAL A 193 -11.56 14.78 4.50
N ASP A 194 -10.68 14.85 3.50
CA ASP A 194 -11.04 15.36 2.17
C ASP A 194 -11.46 14.28 1.18
N HIS A 195 -10.79 13.14 1.18
CA HIS A 195 -10.96 12.12 0.15
C HIS A 195 -11.27 10.75 0.74
N TRP A 196 -12.17 10.05 0.06
CA TRP A 196 -12.53 8.68 0.42
C TRP A 196 -11.88 7.68 -0.52
N GLY A 197 -11.40 6.56 0.05
CA GLY A 197 -10.78 5.49 -0.71
C GLY A 197 -11.09 4.10 -0.16
N VAL A 198 -10.59 3.11 -0.86
CA VAL A 198 -10.64 1.69 -0.47
C VAL A 198 -9.25 1.10 -0.55
N SER A 199 -8.88 0.30 0.45
CA SER A 199 -7.72 -0.59 0.40
C SER A 199 -8.21 -2.03 0.37
N THR A 200 -7.86 -2.77 -0.69
CA THR A 200 -8.32 -4.16 -0.84
C THR A 200 -7.19 -5.10 -1.25
N HIS A 201 -7.25 -6.33 -0.68
CA HIS A 201 -6.35 -7.43 -1.03
C HIS A 201 -7.07 -8.53 -1.82
N GLN A 202 -8.41 -8.49 -1.88
CA GLN A 202 -9.27 -9.50 -2.50
C GLN A 202 -10.35 -8.82 -3.32
N ASN A 203 -10.89 -9.52 -4.30
CA ASN A 203 -12.05 -9.06 -5.08
C ASN A 203 -11.85 -7.71 -5.79
N ALA A 204 -10.59 -7.33 -6.07
CA ALA A 204 -10.22 -5.98 -6.50
C ALA A 204 -10.87 -5.58 -7.83
N GLU A 205 -11.02 -6.49 -8.79
CA GLU A 205 -11.66 -6.20 -10.09
C GLU A 205 -13.11 -5.73 -9.91
N LYS A 206 -13.92 -6.50 -9.18
CA LYS A 206 -15.33 -6.15 -8.92
C LYS A 206 -15.46 -4.86 -8.10
N LEU A 207 -14.55 -4.65 -7.16
CA LEU A 207 -14.56 -3.45 -6.33
C LEU A 207 -14.20 -2.19 -7.11
N LEU A 208 -13.19 -2.23 -7.97
CA LEU A 208 -12.83 -1.09 -8.82
C LEU A 208 -13.99 -0.69 -9.75
N LEU A 209 -14.66 -1.68 -10.35
CA LEU A 209 -15.83 -1.43 -11.19
C LEU A 209 -17.00 -0.84 -10.39
N ALA A 210 -17.26 -1.36 -9.18
CA ALA A 210 -18.28 -0.84 -8.28
C ALA A 210 -17.96 0.60 -7.81
N MET A 211 -16.70 0.87 -7.47
CA MET A 211 -16.24 2.22 -7.11
C MET A 211 -16.43 3.20 -8.27
N ALA A 212 -16.08 2.78 -9.50
CA ALA A 212 -16.25 3.59 -10.70
C ALA A 212 -17.73 3.88 -10.99
N GLU A 213 -18.61 2.87 -10.85
CA GLU A 213 -20.06 3.01 -11.01
C GLU A 213 -20.65 4.03 -10.03
N THR A 214 -20.23 4.03 -8.77
CA THR A 214 -20.75 4.98 -7.77
C THR A 214 -20.24 6.41 -7.96
N GLY A 215 -19.03 6.58 -8.53
CA GLY A 215 -18.36 7.87 -8.66
C GLY A 215 -17.97 8.53 -7.32
N ARG A 216 -18.07 7.83 -6.19
CA ARG A 216 -17.88 8.38 -4.83
C ARG A 216 -16.42 8.43 -4.40
N TYR A 217 -15.59 7.52 -4.87
CA TYR A 217 -14.23 7.28 -4.42
C TYR A 217 -13.19 8.09 -5.20
N ALA A 218 -12.20 8.61 -4.49
CA ALA A 218 -11.08 9.32 -5.08
C ALA A 218 -9.83 8.44 -5.27
N LEU A 219 -9.65 7.43 -4.43
CA LEU A 219 -8.44 6.61 -4.38
C LEU A 219 -8.78 5.13 -4.19
N ALA A 220 -7.98 4.26 -4.79
CA ALA A 220 -7.98 2.82 -4.53
C ALA A 220 -6.58 2.31 -4.33
N GLN A 221 -6.36 1.56 -3.24
CA GLN A 221 -5.11 0.86 -2.97
C GLN A 221 -5.32 -0.64 -3.16
N ILE A 222 -4.69 -1.20 -4.18
CA ILE A 222 -4.98 -2.54 -4.68
C ILE A 222 -3.76 -3.46 -4.61
N ALA A 223 -3.96 -4.71 -4.23
CA ALA A 223 -2.90 -5.72 -4.20
C ALA A 223 -2.68 -6.29 -5.62
N ILE A 224 -1.65 -5.81 -6.30
CA ILE A 224 -1.38 -6.13 -7.71
C ILE A 224 0.12 -6.33 -7.96
N THR A 225 0.44 -7.19 -8.91
CA THR A 225 1.80 -7.55 -9.35
C THR A 225 1.87 -7.56 -10.88
N PRO A 226 3.05 -7.70 -11.50
CA PRO A 226 3.16 -7.92 -12.95
C PRO A 226 2.34 -9.11 -13.47
N ALA A 227 2.15 -10.15 -12.63
CA ALA A 227 1.33 -11.31 -12.94
C ALA A 227 -0.18 -11.10 -12.69
N GLY A 228 -0.61 -9.89 -12.29
CA GLY A 228 -2.00 -9.57 -11.97
C GLY A 228 -2.28 -9.50 -10.45
N TRP A 229 -3.51 -9.86 -10.06
CA TRP A 229 -3.96 -9.73 -8.68
C TRP A 229 -3.16 -10.61 -7.72
N TYR A 230 -2.74 -10.03 -6.58
CA TYR A 230 -2.09 -10.76 -5.51
C TYR A 230 -3.12 -11.23 -4.49
N ASP A 231 -3.14 -12.53 -4.21
CA ASP A 231 -3.97 -13.14 -3.19
C ASP A 231 -3.30 -13.04 -1.81
N TRP A 232 -3.97 -12.35 -0.89
CA TRP A 232 -3.46 -12.20 0.47
C TRP A 232 -3.69 -13.45 1.34
N ILE A 233 -4.69 -14.25 1.05
CA ILE A 233 -5.01 -15.46 1.81
C ILE A 233 -3.93 -16.51 1.53
N ASP A 234 -3.71 -16.82 0.27
CA ASP A 234 -2.76 -17.85 -0.16
C ASP A 234 -1.33 -17.33 -0.29
N LYS A 235 -1.11 -16.01 -0.13
CA LYS A 235 0.20 -15.34 -0.27
C LYS A 235 0.84 -15.56 -1.64
N GLY A 236 0.00 -15.64 -2.66
CA GLY A 236 0.36 -15.98 -4.03
C GLY A 236 -0.19 -15.02 -5.08
N ILE A 237 -0.04 -15.39 -6.32
CA ILE A 237 -0.75 -14.78 -7.44
C ILE A 237 -2.10 -15.51 -7.54
N LEU A 238 -3.16 -14.76 -7.83
CA LEU A 238 -4.49 -15.34 -7.95
C LEU A 238 -4.51 -16.37 -9.10
N ASP A 239 -4.85 -17.63 -8.77
CA ASP A 239 -4.97 -18.70 -9.77
C ASP A 239 -6.01 -18.32 -10.82
N ASP A 240 -5.74 -18.62 -12.09
CA ASP A 240 -6.55 -18.24 -13.26
C ASP A 240 -6.76 -16.70 -13.40
N GLY A 241 -5.95 -15.90 -12.70
CA GLY A 241 -5.94 -14.45 -12.79
C GLY A 241 -5.44 -13.98 -14.16
N LYS A 242 -5.86 -12.77 -14.53
CA LYS A 242 -5.35 -12.06 -15.71
C LYS A 242 -3.99 -11.44 -15.38
N ALA A 243 -3.01 -11.49 -16.28
CA ALA A 243 -1.81 -10.68 -16.18
C ALA A 243 -2.15 -9.19 -16.12
N MET A 244 -1.27 -8.37 -15.57
CA MET A 244 -1.54 -6.94 -15.40
C MET A 244 -1.89 -6.23 -16.72
N THR A 245 -1.28 -6.62 -17.82
CA THR A 245 -1.59 -6.09 -19.16
C THR A 245 -3.03 -6.35 -19.60
N ASP A 246 -3.63 -7.47 -19.14
CA ASP A 246 -5.00 -7.85 -19.46
C ASP A 246 -6.04 -7.20 -18.53
N LEU A 247 -5.57 -6.50 -17.49
CA LEU A 247 -6.40 -5.74 -16.56
C LEU A 247 -6.59 -4.27 -16.99
N ARG A 248 -6.04 -3.88 -18.14
CA ARG A 248 -6.07 -2.48 -18.63
C ARG A 248 -7.48 -1.90 -18.62
N ASP A 249 -8.47 -2.61 -19.13
CA ASP A 249 -9.86 -2.11 -19.23
C ASP A 249 -10.44 -1.78 -17.85
N VAL A 250 -10.13 -2.58 -16.83
CA VAL A 250 -10.58 -2.36 -15.45
C VAL A 250 -9.88 -1.15 -14.84
N LEU A 251 -8.56 -1.06 -15.01
CA LEU A 251 -7.76 0.05 -14.49
C LEU A 251 -8.14 1.37 -15.18
N ASP A 252 -8.31 1.36 -16.50
CA ASP A 252 -8.73 2.54 -17.28
C ASP A 252 -10.16 2.97 -16.93
N THR A 253 -11.09 2.03 -16.66
CA THR A 253 -12.44 2.34 -16.18
C THR A 253 -12.38 3.08 -14.83
N ALA A 254 -11.59 2.59 -13.90
CA ALA A 254 -11.41 3.23 -12.60
C ALA A 254 -10.78 4.64 -12.73
N ARG A 255 -9.75 4.78 -13.56
CA ARG A 255 -9.10 6.07 -13.84
C ARG A 255 -10.04 7.06 -14.53
N ALA A 256 -10.85 6.61 -15.49
CA ALA A 256 -11.86 7.43 -16.15
C ALA A 256 -12.93 7.95 -15.17
N ALA A 257 -13.21 7.22 -14.10
CA ALA A 257 -14.07 7.67 -13.01
C ALA A 257 -13.35 8.61 -12.01
N GLY A 258 -12.09 8.97 -12.28
CA GLY A 258 -11.29 9.86 -11.44
C GLY A 258 -10.68 9.19 -10.20
N ILE A 259 -10.56 7.86 -10.20
CA ILE A 259 -9.95 7.12 -9.09
C ILE A 259 -8.44 7.03 -9.32
N GLY A 260 -7.65 7.55 -8.38
CA GLY A 260 -6.21 7.36 -8.33
C GLY A 260 -5.87 5.95 -7.87
N LEU A 261 -4.97 5.27 -8.60
CA LEU A 261 -4.63 3.86 -8.39
C LEU A 261 -3.27 3.72 -7.73
N ILE A 262 -3.24 3.23 -6.49
CA ILE A 262 -2.03 2.94 -5.72
C ILE A 262 -1.85 1.43 -5.63
N GLY A 263 -0.76 0.91 -6.19
CA GLY A 263 -0.44 -0.52 -6.10
C GLY A 263 0.22 -0.86 -4.78
N MET A 264 -0.23 -1.92 -4.14
CA MET A 264 0.49 -2.54 -3.02
C MET A 264 0.81 -3.99 -3.34
N LYS A 265 1.76 -4.58 -2.62
CA LYS A 265 2.19 -5.99 -2.77
C LYS A 265 2.94 -6.31 -4.08
N ALA A 266 3.23 -5.35 -4.96
CA ALA A 266 3.93 -5.60 -6.22
C ALA A 266 5.26 -6.38 -6.04
N GLY A 267 6.01 -6.11 -4.97
CA GLY A 267 7.22 -6.86 -4.61
C GLY A 267 6.99 -8.02 -3.62
N ARG A 268 5.78 -8.22 -3.11
CA ARG A 268 5.56 -9.16 -1.97
C ARG A 268 5.83 -10.61 -2.33
N TYR A 269 5.43 -11.05 -3.51
CA TYR A 269 5.65 -12.42 -3.96
C TYR A 269 7.13 -12.70 -4.23
N LEU A 270 7.90 -11.70 -4.66
CA LEU A 270 9.36 -11.79 -4.86
C LEU A 270 10.08 -12.07 -3.53
N ALA A 271 9.62 -11.46 -2.42
CA ALA A 271 10.14 -11.69 -1.08
C ALA A 271 9.63 -12.99 -0.44
N GLY A 272 8.74 -13.72 -1.10
CA GLY A 272 8.08 -14.92 -0.60
C GLY A 272 9.07 -16.00 -0.15
N ARG A 273 8.58 -16.93 0.69
CA ARG A 273 9.37 -18.05 1.21
C ARG A 273 9.59 -19.11 0.12
N ARG A 274 10.65 -18.98 -0.64
CA ARG A 274 11.23 -20.13 -1.35
C ARG A 274 12.03 -20.96 -0.34
N PHE A 275 12.29 -22.21 -0.67
CA PHE A 275 13.11 -23.12 0.17
C PHE A 275 14.35 -22.39 0.71
N LEU A 276 14.56 -22.40 2.02
CA LEU A 276 15.61 -21.66 2.74
C LEU A 276 15.50 -20.11 2.73
N GLY A 277 14.37 -19.54 2.37
CA GLY A 277 14.13 -18.09 2.49
C GLY A 277 14.71 -17.23 1.37
N TRP A 278 15.02 -17.81 0.21
CA TRP A 278 15.65 -17.11 -0.91
C TRP A 278 14.70 -16.30 -1.81
N GLY A 279 13.41 -16.21 -1.44
CA GLY A 279 12.42 -15.49 -2.25
C GLY A 279 12.17 -16.12 -3.63
N ASN A 280 11.50 -15.36 -4.51
CA ASN A 280 11.17 -15.73 -5.88
C ASN A 280 11.60 -14.63 -6.86
N PRO A 281 12.91 -14.33 -6.99
CA PRO A 281 13.38 -13.14 -7.70
C PRO A 281 13.06 -13.14 -9.20
N ASP A 282 12.81 -14.30 -9.78
CA ASP A 282 12.51 -14.58 -11.19
C ASP A 282 11.02 -14.79 -11.47
N ALA A 283 10.16 -14.59 -10.47
CA ALA A 283 8.74 -14.95 -10.54
C ALA A 283 7.93 -14.18 -11.61
N PHE A 284 8.41 -13.02 -12.01
CA PHE A 284 7.74 -12.16 -12.98
C PHE A 284 8.50 -11.97 -14.29
N ASP A 285 9.61 -12.70 -14.50
CA ASP A 285 10.49 -12.50 -15.66
C ASP A 285 9.77 -12.73 -17.00
N GLU A 286 8.78 -13.61 -17.06
CA GLU A 286 7.98 -13.89 -18.25
C GLU A 286 7.05 -12.74 -18.69
N TYR A 287 6.74 -11.80 -17.77
CA TYR A 287 5.88 -10.65 -18.04
C TYR A 287 6.63 -9.43 -18.52
N TYR A 288 7.97 -9.42 -18.35
CA TYR A 288 8.78 -8.24 -18.64
C TYR A 288 9.23 -8.17 -20.09
N GLU A 289 9.21 -6.96 -20.64
CA GLU A 289 9.85 -6.65 -21.91
C GLU A 289 11.36 -6.96 -21.82
N LYS A 290 11.93 -7.37 -22.95
CA LYS A 290 13.32 -7.80 -23.03
C LYS A 290 14.30 -6.76 -22.46
N ASP A 291 14.08 -5.49 -22.73
CA ASP A 291 14.97 -4.42 -22.29
C ASP A 291 14.90 -4.20 -20.79
N LEU A 292 13.70 -4.29 -20.19
CA LEU A 292 13.52 -4.25 -18.74
C LEU A 292 14.18 -5.46 -18.07
N LEU A 293 14.02 -6.66 -18.65
CA LEU A 293 14.61 -7.88 -18.10
C LEU A 293 16.15 -7.84 -18.11
N GLN A 294 16.76 -7.23 -19.15
CA GLN A 294 18.21 -7.08 -19.28
C GLN A 294 18.78 -5.88 -18.51
N ALA A 295 17.93 -5.01 -17.99
CA ALA A 295 18.36 -3.83 -17.24
C ALA A 295 19.10 -4.23 -15.95
N ARG A 296 20.04 -3.39 -15.51
CA ARG A 296 20.72 -3.55 -14.22
C ARG A 296 19.83 -3.09 -13.07
N LEU A 297 18.66 -3.73 -12.95
CA LEU A 297 17.67 -3.48 -11.92
C LEU A 297 17.51 -4.73 -11.06
N THR A 298 17.21 -4.53 -9.78
CA THR A 298 16.79 -5.64 -8.92
C THR A 298 15.41 -6.15 -9.34
N SER A 299 15.02 -7.34 -8.90
CA SER A 299 13.69 -7.88 -9.18
C SER A 299 12.57 -6.99 -8.61
N PHE A 300 12.80 -6.36 -7.45
CA PHE A 300 11.86 -5.39 -6.86
C PHE A 300 11.73 -4.13 -7.72
N GLN A 301 12.86 -3.59 -8.17
CA GLN A 301 12.86 -2.41 -9.06
C GLN A 301 12.14 -2.70 -10.39
N ARG A 302 12.38 -3.86 -11.01
CA ARG A 302 11.65 -4.27 -12.22
C ARG A 302 10.15 -4.35 -11.98
N SER A 303 9.74 -4.98 -10.88
CA SER A 303 8.31 -5.13 -10.56
C SER A 303 7.62 -3.77 -10.35
N TYR A 304 8.21 -2.88 -9.58
CA TYR A 304 7.63 -1.55 -9.35
C TYR A 304 7.59 -0.71 -10.63
N ALA A 305 8.68 -0.67 -11.39
CA ALA A 305 8.72 0.03 -12.67
C ALA A 305 7.65 -0.48 -13.66
N TYR A 306 7.48 -1.82 -13.72
CA TYR A 306 6.50 -2.45 -14.59
C TYR A 306 5.06 -2.06 -14.22
N VAL A 307 4.66 -2.21 -12.96
CA VAL A 307 3.28 -1.90 -12.56
C VAL A 307 2.96 -0.41 -12.71
N LEU A 308 3.95 0.47 -12.51
CA LEU A 308 3.80 1.90 -12.76
C LEU A 308 3.63 2.22 -14.25
N ALA A 309 4.32 1.53 -15.13
CA ALA A 309 4.18 1.71 -16.59
C ALA A 309 2.84 1.17 -17.13
N HIS A 310 2.23 0.19 -16.44
CA HIS A 310 1.03 -0.51 -16.90
C HIS A 310 -0.26 -0.06 -16.20
N GLY A 311 -0.31 1.15 -15.66
CA GLY A 311 -1.58 1.78 -15.29
C GLY A 311 -1.74 2.19 -13.83
N LEU A 312 -0.71 2.05 -12.99
CA LEU A 312 -0.76 2.58 -11.64
C LEU A 312 -0.22 4.02 -11.57
N ASP A 313 -0.82 4.83 -10.72
CA ASP A 313 -0.36 6.19 -10.47
C ASP A 313 0.81 6.20 -9.49
N ALA A 314 0.78 5.32 -8.47
CA ALA A 314 1.84 5.16 -7.49
C ALA A 314 1.94 3.71 -6.98
N VAL A 315 3.04 3.38 -6.31
CA VAL A 315 3.22 2.13 -5.56
C VAL A 315 3.47 2.41 -4.09
N ASN A 316 2.77 1.69 -3.22
CA ASN A 316 2.98 1.72 -1.78
C ASN A 316 3.98 0.63 -1.40
N ALA A 317 5.11 1.04 -0.85
CA ALA A 317 6.19 0.17 -0.44
C ALA A 317 6.47 0.28 1.06
N ASP A 318 6.55 -0.86 1.74
CA ASP A 318 7.04 -0.97 3.11
C ASP A 318 8.57 -0.86 3.10
N MET A 319 9.10 0.18 3.72
CA MET A 319 10.53 0.48 3.73
C MET A 319 11.03 0.49 5.18
N GLN A 320 11.87 -0.47 5.54
CA GLN A 320 12.38 -0.65 6.90
C GLN A 320 13.90 -0.45 7.00
N SER A 321 14.54 0.01 5.93
CA SER A 321 15.97 0.30 5.90
C SER A 321 16.29 1.33 4.82
N TRP A 322 17.41 2.00 4.99
CA TRP A 322 17.97 2.90 3.98
C TRP A 322 18.13 2.26 2.61
N GLN A 323 18.56 1.00 2.58
CA GLN A 323 18.69 0.25 1.34
C GLN A 323 17.34 0.06 0.63
N HIS A 324 16.27 -0.27 1.38
CA HIS A 324 14.92 -0.38 0.81
C HIS A 324 14.41 0.97 0.28
N LEU A 325 14.64 2.06 1.03
CA LEU A 325 14.25 3.40 0.58
C LEU A 325 14.92 3.74 -0.75
N ARG A 326 16.26 3.57 -0.84
CA ARG A 326 17.03 3.85 -2.05
C ARG A 326 16.63 2.95 -3.23
N GLU A 327 16.45 1.65 -2.99
CA GLU A 327 16.06 0.68 -4.01
C GLU A 327 14.71 1.03 -4.62
N ASN A 328 13.71 1.31 -3.76
CA ASN A 328 12.35 1.61 -4.18
C ASN A 328 12.25 3.00 -4.83
N HIS A 329 12.96 4.00 -4.29
CA HIS A 329 13.06 5.32 -4.91
C HIS A 329 13.55 5.22 -6.36
N TYR A 330 14.64 4.49 -6.60
CA TYR A 330 15.19 4.34 -7.95
C TYR A 330 14.20 3.72 -8.94
N ALA A 331 13.36 2.80 -8.48
CA ALA A 331 12.34 2.15 -9.31
C ALA A 331 11.24 3.10 -9.80
N THR A 332 11.07 4.25 -9.15
CA THR A 332 9.98 5.21 -9.39
C THR A 332 10.47 6.50 -10.09
N THR A 333 11.69 6.50 -10.58
CA THR A 333 12.32 7.67 -11.25
C THR A 333 12.27 7.56 -12.77
N GLU A 334 12.60 8.64 -13.47
CA GLU A 334 12.69 8.68 -14.95
C GLU A 334 13.66 7.63 -15.52
N VAL A 335 14.64 7.18 -14.72
CA VAL A 335 15.64 6.18 -15.16
C VAL A 335 14.98 4.87 -15.60
N THR A 336 13.85 4.49 -14.99
CA THR A 336 13.14 3.25 -15.35
C THR A 336 12.17 3.41 -16.50
N ARG A 337 11.68 4.63 -16.76
CA ARG A 337 10.70 4.93 -17.82
C ARG A 337 11.19 4.58 -19.22
N GLN A 338 12.50 4.71 -19.47
CA GLN A 338 13.10 4.41 -20.76
C GLN A 338 12.92 2.97 -21.24
N PHE A 339 12.59 2.03 -20.36
CA PHE A 339 12.38 0.63 -20.70
C PHE A 339 10.98 0.33 -21.27
N PHE A 340 10.09 1.31 -21.29
CA PHE A 340 8.68 1.16 -21.71
C PHE A 340 8.28 2.09 -22.88
N VAL A 341 9.26 2.57 -23.64
CA VAL A 341 9.05 3.49 -24.78
C VAL A 341 9.05 2.72 -26.09
#